data_3543756156d391e5e286b48586bc7223
#
_entry.id   3543756156d391e5e286b48586bc7223
#
_cell.length_a   1.000
_cell.length_b   1.000
_cell.length_c   1.000
_cell.angle_alpha   90.00
_cell.angle_beta   90.00
_cell.angle_gamma   90.00
#
_symmetry.space_group_name_H-M   'P 1'
#
loop_
_entity.id
_entity.type
_entity.pdbx_description
1 polymer ?
#
loop_
_entity_poly.entity_id
_entity_poly.type
_entity_poly.pdbx_seq_one_letter_code
_entity_poly.pdbx_strand_id
1 'polypeptide(L)'
;MVKTAAFTKFERLKDILASLQEVVVAYSGGVDSTFLLWVSFQVLGPKARGVLIDTPLVPPYKKEEALKTSRTLGLPVEVLSVDIWQEEDILANGPKRCYFCKKFLFSKLKALAGAVPVCDGTNADEVREFRPGLLAKEELGVHSPLYEAGLTKREIRELSAAFNLPTAWKPPYSCLATRIPQGMRLVPELLERVGELERSLEELGFSGFRARHHGDIVRLEFEEQDFPRVLDPGIRKTVLALCKKAGYRFATLDLAGYQKGSMDGG
;
A
#
# COMPACT_ATOMS: atom_id res chain seq x y z
N MET A 1 10.44 -11.55 -22.94
CA MET A 1 9.36 -12.58 -22.99
C MET A 1 9.04 -12.99 -21.55
N VAL A 2 7.77 -12.95 -21.16
CA VAL A 2 7.29 -13.48 -19.86
C VAL A 2 7.55 -15.00 -19.86
N LYS A 3 8.13 -15.51 -18.77
CA LYS A 3 8.46 -16.93 -18.67
C LYS A 3 7.17 -17.76 -18.76
N THR A 4 7.21 -18.90 -19.47
CA THR A 4 6.07 -19.81 -19.64
C THR A 4 5.34 -20.15 -18.33
N ALA A 5 6.10 -20.29 -17.22
CA ALA A 5 5.55 -20.55 -15.90
C ALA A 5 4.65 -19.40 -15.36
N ALA A 6 5.05 -18.12 -15.58
CA ALA A 6 4.22 -16.98 -15.14
C ALA A 6 2.91 -16.92 -15.96
N PHE A 7 2.97 -17.28 -17.23
CA PHE A 7 1.76 -17.32 -18.09
C PHE A 7 0.79 -18.43 -17.67
N THR A 8 1.29 -19.61 -17.30
CA THR A 8 0.46 -20.69 -16.76
C THR A 8 -0.28 -20.27 -15.48
N LYS A 9 0.42 -19.57 -14.57
CA LYS A 9 -0.18 -19.02 -13.35
C LYS A 9 -1.19 -17.89 -13.64
N PHE A 10 -0.93 -17.11 -14.69
CA PHE A 10 -1.87 -16.09 -15.17
C PHE A 10 -3.17 -16.72 -15.68
N GLU A 11 -3.12 -17.80 -16.46
CA GLU A 11 -4.32 -18.52 -16.89
C GLU A 11 -5.06 -19.11 -15.68
N ARG A 12 -4.34 -19.71 -14.70
CA ARG A 12 -4.95 -20.18 -13.46
C ARG A 12 -5.64 -19.05 -12.68
N LEU A 13 -5.06 -17.83 -12.64
CA LEU A 13 -5.71 -16.67 -12.02
C LEU A 13 -7.05 -16.36 -12.71
N LYS A 14 -7.08 -16.42 -14.03
CA LYS A 14 -8.33 -16.19 -14.79
C LYS A 14 -9.39 -17.22 -14.46
N ASP A 15 -9.02 -18.51 -14.36
CA ASP A 15 -9.93 -19.59 -13.99
C ASP A 15 -10.50 -19.40 -12.57
N ILE A 16 -9.66 -19.01 -11.60
CA ILE A 16 -10.09 -18.70 -10.23
C ILE A 16 -11.12 -17.56 -10.26
N LEU A 17 -10.81 -16.46 -10.97
CA LEU A 17 -11.72 -15.30 -11.05
C LEU A 17 -13.02 -15.66 -11.75
N ALA A 18 -12.97 -16.43 -12.83
CA ALA A 18 -14.17 -16.91 -13.55
C ALA A 18 -15.08 -17.75 -12.63
N SER A 19 -14.51 -18.58 -11.76
CA SER A 19 -15.26 -19.39 -10.79
C SER A 19 -16.01 -18.57 -9.74
N LEU A 20 -15.50 -17.37 -9.40
CA LEU A 20 -16.15 -16.45 -8.45
C LEU A 20 -17.34 -15.70 -9.04
N GLN A 21 -17.45 -15.62 -10.39
CA GLN A 21 -18.55 -15.03 -11.16
C GLN A 21 -18.77 -13.52 -10.98
N GLU A 22 -18.52 -12.97 -9.81
CA GLU A 22 -18.56 -11.55 -9.44
C GLU A 22 -17.53 -11.30 -8.33
N VAL A 23 -16.87 -10.12 -8.32
CA VAL A 23 -15.88 -9.81 -7.29
C VAL A 23 -15.84 -8.34 -6.93
N VAL A 24 -15.55 -8.08 -5.65
CA VAL A 24 -15.12 -6.77 -5.14
C VAL A 24 -13.63 -6.86 -4.79
N VAL A 25 -12.81 -6.10 -5.46
CA VAL A 25 -11.35 -6.06 -5.22
C VAL A 25 -11.00 -4.93 -4.27
N ALA A 26 -10.35 -5.24 -3.14
CA ALA A 26 -9.74 -4.23 -2.26
C ALA A 26 -8.59 -3.53 -3.00
N TYR A 27 -8.88 -2.37 -3.57
CA TYR A 27 -7.98 -1.63 -4.45
C TYR A 27 -7.17 -0.59 -3.68
N SER A 28 -5.85 -0.64 -3.79
CA SER A 28 -4.94 0.33 -3.15
C SER A 28 -4.15 1.18 -4.15
N GLY A 29 -4.28 0.94 -5.46
CA GLY A 29 -3.46 1.57 -6.49
C GLY A 29 -2.00 1.10 -6.52
N GLY A 30 -1.65 0.06 -5.75
CA GLY A 30 -0.37 -0.64 -5.85
C GLY A 30 -0.35 -1.67 -6.98
N VAL A 31 0.83 -2.21 -7.31
CA VAL A 31 0.98 -3.13 -8.45
C VAL A 31 0.08 -4.36 -8.35
N ASP A 32 -0.01 -5.00 -7.17
CA ASP A 32 -0.79 -6.24 -7.00
C ASP A 32 -2.29 -5.99 -7.14
N SER A 33 -2.83 -5.02 -6.40
CA SER A 33 -4.26 -4.71 -6.44
C SER A 33 -4.70 -4.15 -7.80
N THR A 34 -3.84 -3.41 -8.50
CA THR A 34 -4.12 -2.92 -9.86
C THR A 34 -4.12 -4.07 -10.86
N PHE A 35 -3.13 -4.96 -10.79
CA PHE A 35 -3.08 -6.13 -11.63
C PHE A 35 -4.28 -7.06 -11.40
N LEU A 36 -4.61 -7.35 -10.13
CA LEU A 36 -5.77 -8.17 -9.80
C LEU A 36 -7.07 -7.57 -10.34
N LEU A 37 -7.32 -6.28 -10.09
CA LEU A 37 -8.54 -5.61 -10.56
C LEU A 37 -8.60 -5.59 -12.10
N TRP A 38 -7.48 -5.33 -12.75
CA TRP A 38 -7.40 -5.34 -14.21
C TRP A 38 -7.74 -6.71 -14.78
N VAL A 39 -7.12 -7.79 -14.27
CA VAL A 39 -7.44 -9.17 -14.72
C VAL A 39 -8.89 -9.51 -14.42
N SER A 40 -9.39 -9.17 -13.22
CA SER A 40 -10.80 -9.40 -12.85
C SER A 40 -11.74 -8.73 -13.84
N PHE A 41 -11.45 -7.49 -14.24
CA PHE A 41 -12.27 -6.77 -15.21
C PHE A 41 -12.18 -7.36 -16.63
N GLN A 42 -11.02 -7.87 -17.05
CA GLN A 42 -10.89 -8.58 -18.32
C GLN A 42 -11.70 -9.89 -18.36
N VAL A 43 -11.81 -10.58 -17.22
CA VAL A 43 -12.49 -11.88 -17.13
C VAL A 43 -14.00 -11.71 -16.91
N LEU A 44 -14.41 -10.80 -16.03
CA LEU A 44 -15.77 -10.69 -15.52
C LEU A 44 -16.53 -9.44 -16.04
N GLY A 45 -15.82 -8.54 -16.72
CA GLY A 45 -16.41 -7.29 -17.17
C GLY A 45 -16.99 -6.46 -16.03
N PRO A 46 -18.22 -5.93 -16.16
CA PRO A 46 -18.84 -5.07 -15.15
C PRO A 46 -19.16 -5.77 -13.82
N LYS A 47 -19.01 -7.08 -13.72
CA LYS A 47 -19.13 -7.85 -12.47
C LYS A 47 -17.86 -7.78 -11.61
N ALA A 48 -16.78 -7.17 -12.10
CA ALA A 48 -15.58 -6.87 -11.31
C ALA A 48 -15.52 -5.39 -11.01
N ARG A 49 -15.48 -5.01 -9.73
CA ARG A 49 -15.30 -3.64 -9.29
C ARG A 49 -14.24 -3.52 -8.21
N GLY A 50 -13.52 -2.40 -8.22
CA GLY A 50 -12.57 -2.07 -7.17
C GLY A 50 -13.22 -1.20 -6.08
N VAL A 51 -12.78 -1.36 -4.84
CA VAL A 51 -13.10 -0.46 -3.75
C VAL A 51 -11.81 0.06 -3.13
N LEU A 52 -11.61 1.36 -3.21
CA LEU A 52 -10.52 2.04 -2.52
C LEU A 52 -11.00 2.43 -1.13
N ILE A 53 -10.39 1.85 -0.10
CA ILE A 53 -10.70 2.21 1.29
C ILE A 53 -9.92 3.48 1.64
N ASP A 54 -10.65 4.58 1.83
CA ASP A 54 -10.11 5.88 2.23
C ASP A 54 -10.08 6.00 3.75
N THR A 55 -8.87 6.07 4.32
CA THR A 55 -8.66 6.19 5.77
C THR A 55 -7.59 7.23 6.05
N PRO A 56 -7.53 7.82 7.27
CA PRO A 56 -6.44 8.70 7.69
C PRO A 56 -5.04 8.08 7.63
N LEU A 57 -4.95 6.75 7.49
CA LEU A 57 -3.68 6.03 7.37
C LEU A 57 -3.06 6.11 5.97
N VAL A 58 -3.80 6.63 4.99
CA VAL A 58 -3.34 6.81 3.60
C VAL A 58 -3.43 8.29 3.24
N PRO A 59 -2.33 8.96 2.87
CA PRO A 59 -2.39 10.39 2.56
C PRO A 59 -3.24 10.65 1.31
N PRO A 60 -3.94 11.81 1.26
CA PRO A 60 -4.86 12.16 0.18
C PRO A 60 -4.26 12.05 -1.22
N TYR A 61 -3.00 12.48 -1.40
CA TYR A 61 -2.33 12.42 -2.70
C TYR A 61 -2.13 10.98 -3.22
N LYS A 62 -1.95 9.99 -2.32
CA LYS A 62 -1.85 8.58 -2.71
C LYS A 62 -3.21 8.02 -3.14
N LYS A 63 -4.29 8.46 -2.51
CA LYS A 63 -5.66 8.16 -2.96
C LYS A 63 -5.92 8.74 -4.36
N GLU A 64 -5.57 10.01 -4.57
CA GLU A 64 -5.71 10.66 -5.88
C GLU A 64 -4.92 9.95 -6.98
N GLU A 65 -3.68 9.56 -6.69
CA GLU A 65 -2.84 8.78 -7.60
C GLU A 65 -3.48 7.43 -7.96
N ALA A 66 -4.03 6.71 -6.97
CA ALA A 66 -4.72 5.44 -7.19
C ALA A 66 -5.97 5.62 -8.06
N LEU A 67 -6.79 6.63 -7.80
CA LEU A 67 -7.98 6.94 -8.60
C LEU A 67 -7.62 7.42 -10.00
N LYS A 68 -6.54 8.17 -10.17
CA LYS A 68 -6.03 8.55 -11.50
C LYS A 68 -5.64 7.30 -12.29
N THR A 69 -4.93 6.38 -11.66
CA THR A 69 -4.53 5.10 -12.28
C THR A 69 -5.74 4.29 -12.73
N SER A 70 -6.76 4.14 -11.87
CA SER A 70 -7.96 3.40 -12.24
C SER A 70 -8.71 4.02 -13.41
N ARG A 71 -8.84 5.36 -13.44
CA ARG A 71 -9.45 6.08 -14.56
C ARG A 71 -8.68 5.90 -15.88
N THR A 72 -7.34 5.98 -15.82
CA THR A 72 -6.48 5.77 -17.00
C THR A 72 -6.65 4.36 -17.59
N LEU A 73 -6.90 3.37 -16.74
CA LEU A 73 -7.10 1.97 -17.14
C LEU A 73 -8.58 1.63 -17.45
N GLY A 74 -9.51 2.57 -17.29
CA GLY A 74 -10.95 2.32 -17.47
C GLY A 74 -11.53 1.35 -16.43
N LEU A 75 -10.92 1.24 -15.25
CA LEU A 75 -11.35 0.31 -14.21
C LEU A 75 -12.39 0.96 -13.27
N PRO A 76 -13.52 0.30 -13.00
CA PRO A 76 -14.54 0.80 -12.08
C PRO A 76 -14.04 0.73 -10.64
N VAL A 77 -13.81 1.89 -10.02
CA VAL A 77 -13.37 1.99 -8.62
C VAL A 77 -14.26 2.99 -7.88
N GLU A 78 -14.87 2.52 -6.81
CA GLU A 78 -15.59 3.35 -5.83
C GLU A 78 -14.73 3.61 -4.59
N VAL A 79 -15.05 4.65 -3.84
CA VAL A 79 -14.34 5.02 -2.61
C VAL A 79 -15.22 4.71 -1.41
N LEU A 80 -14.68 3.92 -0.47
CA LEU A 80 -15.27 3.66 0.83
C LEU A 80 -14.51 4.47 1.89
N SER A 81 -15.10 5.56 2.36
CA SER A 81 -14.51 6.33 3.45
C SER A 81 -14.74 5.63 4.78
N VAL A 82 -13.67 5.40 5.52
CA VAL A 82 -13.70 4.70 6.81
C VAL A 82 -13.00 5.54 7.87
N ASP A 83 -13.76 5.96 8.87
CA ASP A 83 -13.22 6.60 10.06
C ASP A 83 -12.64 5.56 11.02
N ILE A 84 -11.41 5.80 11.50
CA ILE A 84 -10.71 4.94 12.45
C ILE A 84 -10.55 5.57 13.83
N TRP A 85 -10.99 6.81 14.02
CA TRP A 85 -10.72 7.60 15.24
C TRP A 85 -11.47 7.11 16.49
N GLN A 86 -12.31 6.08 16.35
CA GLN A 86 -12.98 5.39 17.45
C GLN A 86 -12.38 3.99 17.71
N GLU A 87 -11.40 3.55 16.92
CA GLU A 87 -10.84 2.19 16.96
C GLU A 87 -9.58 2.16 17.82
N GLU A 88 -9.75 1.99 19.13
CA GLU A 88 -8.68 2.09 20.11
C GLU A 88 -7.51 1.14 19.83
N ASP A 89 -7.79 -0.11 19.42
CA ASP A 89 -6.77 -1.10 19.08
C ASP A 89 -5.89 -0.70 17.87
N ILE A 90 -6.42 0.16 16.99
CA ILE A 90 -5.66 0.72 15.87
C ILE A 90 -4.86 1.93 16.35
N LEU A 91 -5.50 2.81 17.13
CA LEU A 91 -4.90 4.08 17.57
C LEU A 91 -3.77 3.87 18.59
N ALA A 92 -3.84 2.83 19.40
CA ALA A 92 -2.77 2.45 20.33
C ALA A 92 -1.46 2.07 19.61
N ASN A 93 -1.49 1.82 18.30
CA ASN A 93 -0.33 1.50 17.47
C ASN A 93 0.54 0.35 18.02
N GLY A 94 -0.11 -0.64 18.62
CA GLY A 94 0.56 -1.79 19.22
C GLY A 94 1.03 -2.84 18.18
N PRO A 95 1.68 -3.93 18.66
CA PRO A 95 2.23 -5.00 17.77
C PRO A 95 1.16 -5.67 16.90
N LYS A 96 -0.09 -5.71 17.35
CA LYS A 96 -1.23 -6.29 16.62
C LYS A 96 -2.04 -5.26 15.82
N ARG A 97 -1.57 -3.99 15.72
CA ARG A 97 -2.28 -2.93 14.97
C ARG A 97 -2.69 -3.38 13.57
N CYS A 98 -1.79 -4.04 12.81
CA CYS A 98 -2.09 -4.46 11.44
C CYS A 98 -3.21 -5.50 11.37
N TYR A 99 -3.34 -6.37 12.36
CA TYR A 99 -4.44 -7.32 12.48
C TYR A 99 -5.78 -6.58 12.70
N PHE A 100 -5.86 -5.75 13.74
CA PHE A 100 -7.07 -5.00 14.07
C PHE A 100 -7.49 -4.08 12.93
N CYS A 101 -6.54 -3.34 12.34
CA CYS A 101 -6.80 -2.47 11.21
C CYS A 101 -7.37 -3.24 10.02
N LYS A 102 -6.74 -4.34 9.62
CA LYS A 102 -7.26 -5.15 8.51
C LYS A 102 -8.62 -5.76 8.83
N LYS A 103 -8.81 -6.30 10.04
CA LYS A 103 -10.10 -6.85 10.46
C LYS A 103 -11.21 -5.80 10.37
N PHE A 104 -10.97 -4.60 10.88
CA PHE A 104 -11.91 -3.50 10.83
C PHE A 104 -12.20 -3.05 9.38
N LEU A 105 -11.19 -2.75 8.60
CA LEU A 105 -11.36 -2.26 7.23
C LEU A 105 -12.03 -3.29 6.31
N PHE A 106 -11.62 -4.55 6.39
CA PHE A 106 -12.24 -5.61 5.58
C PHE A 106 -13.66 -5.96 6.03
N SER A 107 -14.00 -5.80 7.33
CA SER A 107 -15.39 -5.95 7.77
C SER A 107 -16.30 -4.89 7.15
N LYS A 108 -15.84 -3.62 7.07
CA LYS A 108 -16.56 -2.54 6.37
C LYS A 108 -16.70 -2.82 4.87
N LEU A 109 -15.62 -3.29 4.24
CA LEU A 109 -15.63 -3.67 2.84
C LEU A 109 -16.60 -4.82 2.55
N LYS A 110 -16.62 -5.85 3.39
CA LYS A 110 -17.59 -6.96 3.26
C LYS A 110 -19.04 -6.52 3.47
N ALA A 111 -19.29 -5.61 4.40
CA ALA A 111 -20.62 -5.04 4.57
C ALA A 111 -21.08 -4.28 3.31
N LEU A 112 -20.18 -3.55 2.64
CA LEU A 112 -20.45 -2.89 1.37
C LEU A 112 -20.67 -3.91 0.23
N ALA A 113 -19.87 -4.98 0.20
CA ALA A 113 -19.92 -6.00 -0.85
C ALA A 113 -21.16 -6.91 -0.75
N GLY A 114 -21.73 -7.05 0.46
CA GLY A 114 -22.86 -7.96 0.70
C GLY A 114 -22.48 -9.41 0.48
N ALA A 115 -23.16 -10.10 -0.45
CA ALA A 115 -22.91 -11.49 -0.80
C ALA A 115 -21.76 -11.65 -1.82
N VAL A 116 -21.30 -10.56 -2.44
CA VAL A 116 -20.24 -10.62 -3.46
C VAL A 116 -18.90 -10.97 -2.82
N PRO A 117 -18.13 -11.92 -3.37
CA PRO A 117 -16.81 -12.27 -2.88
C PRO A 117 -15.86 -11.06 -2.86
N VAL A 118 -15.18 -10.85 -1.72
CA VAL A 118 -14.14 -9.83 -1.57
C VAL A 118 -12.80 -10.46 -1.83
N CYS A 119 -12.01 -9.83 -2.72
CA CYS A 119 -10.67 -10.26 -3.11
C CYS A 119 -9.62 -9.22 -2.71
N ASP A 120 -8.41 -9.68 -2.35
CA ASP A 120 -7.27 -8.82 -2.08
C ASP A 120 -6.05 -9.17 -2.94
N GLY A 121 -5.10 -8.23 -3.00
CA GLY A 121 -3.87 -8.36 -3.78
C GLY A 121 -2.74 -9.11 -3.08
N THR A 122 -2.99 -9.98 -2.11
CA THR A 122 -1.96 -10.82 -1.47
C THR A 122 -1.35 -11.76 -2.49
N ASN A 123 -0.02 -11.77 -2.60
CA ASN A 123 0.74 -12.58 -3.53
C ASN A 123 1.49 -13.74 -2.82
N ALA A 124 2.10 -14.65 -3.59
CA ALA A 124 2.75 -15.85 -3.07
C ALA A 124 3.96 -15.59 -2.16
N ASP A 125 4.62 -14.42 -2.30
CA ASP A 125 5.79 -14.11 -1.47
C ASP A 125 5.36 -13.63 -0.07
N GLU A 126 4.16 -13.02 0.07
CA GLU A 126 3.69 -12.45 1.33
C GLU A 126 3.27 -13.51 2.37
N VAL A 127 2.86 -14.68 1.93
CA VAL A 127 2.36 -15.74 2.82
C VAL A 127 3.51 -16.51 3.49
N ARG A 128 4.72 -16.42 2.96
CA ARG A 128 5.92 -17.03 3.58
C ARG A 128 6.34 -16.34 4.88
N GLU A 129 5.90 -15.10 5.09
CA GLU A 129 6.15 -14.34 6.32
C GLU A 129 4.88 -14.40 7.19
N PHE A 130 5.00 -14.86 8.45
CA PHE A 130 3.88 -14.77 9.40
C PHE A 130 3.51 -13.31 9.61
N ARG A 131 2.35 -12.90 9.09
CA ARG A 131 1.84 -11.53 9.23
C ARG A 131 0.49 -11.54 9.93
N PRO A 132 0.35 -10.85 11.06
CA PRO A 132 -0.92 -10.78 11.78
C PRO A 132 -2.12 -10.36 10.91
N GLY A 133 -1.89 -9.51 9.92
CA GLY A 133 -2.95 -9.07 9.01
C GLY A 133 -3.48 -10.15 8.04
N LEU A 134 -2.77 -11.27 7.83
CA LEU A 134 -3.29 -12.40 7.02
C LEU A 134 -4.39 -13.14 7.78
N LEU A 135 -4.22 -13.38 9.08
CA LEU A 135 -5.23 -14.03 9.92
C LEU A 135 -6.56 -13.29 9.88
N ALA A 136 -6.55 -11.96 9.96
CA ALA A 136 -7.78 -11.16 9.90
C ALA A 136 -8.57 -11.37 8.60
N LYS A 137 -7.86 -11.59 7.48
CA LYS A 137 -8.49 -11.82 6.18
C LYS A 137 -9.07 -13.22 6.05
N GLU A 138 -8.36 -14.23 6.54
CA GLU A 138 -8.84 -15.61 6.60
C GLU A 138 -10.11 -15.71 7.45
N GLU A 139 -10.13 -15.11 8.65
CA GLU A 139 -11.30 -15.06 9.51
C GLU A 139 -12.54 -14.43 8.82
N LEU A 140 -12.32 -13.49 7.92
CA LEU A 140 -13.37 -12.80 7.18
C LEU A 140 -13.71 -13.47 5.85
N GLY A 141 -13.05 -14.56 5.47
CA GLY A 141 -13.26 -15.25 4.20
C GLY A 141 -12.94 -14.35 2.99
N VAL A 142 -11.85 -13.57 3.07
CA VAL A 142 -11.36 -12.77 1.94
C VAL A 142 -10.51 -13.65 1.04
N HIS A 143 -10.83 -13.68 -0.26
CA HIS A 143 -10.08 -14.42 -1.25
C HIS A 143 -8.76 -13.72 -1.62
N SER A 144 -7.73 -14.50 -1.91
CA SER A 144 -6.42 -13.99 -2.36
C SER A 144 -6.03 -14.65 -3.70
N PRO A 145 -6.69 -14.28 -4.82
CA PRO A 145 -6.57 -15.00 -6.10
C PRO A 145 -5.13 -15.04 -6.65
N LEU A 146 -4.32 -13.98 -6.41
CA LEU A 146 -2.92 -13.95 -6.82
C LEU A 146 -2.09 -15.00 -6.07
N TYR A 147 -2.33 -15.16 -4.76
CA TYR A 147 -1.73 -16.20 -3.94
C TYR A 147 -2.21 -17.60 -4.37
N GLU A 148 -3.50 -17.79 -4.55
CA GLU A 148 -4.09 -19.04 -4.97
C GLU A 148 -3.58 -19.50 -6.35
N ALA A 149 -3.31 -18.55 -7.26
CA ALA A 149 -2.65 -18.81 -8.53
C ALA A 149 -1.14 -19.08 -8.41
N GLY A 150 -0.54 -18.82 -7.25
CA GLY A 150 0.89 -18.98 -7.00
C GLY A 150 1.75 -17.88 -7.63
N LEU A 151 1.19 -16.70 -7.90
CA LEU A 151 1.91 -15.57 -8.50
C LEU A 151 2.78 -14.86 -7.47
N THR A 152 4.08 -14.76 -7.78
CA THR A 152 5.07 -14.00 -7.01
C THR A 152 5.05 -12.52 -7.39
N LYS A 153 5.57 -11.66 -6.52
CA LYS A 153 5.69 -10.21 -6.78
C LYS A 153 6.43 -9.92 -8.08
N ARG A 154 7.49 -10.67 -8.35
CA ARG A 154 8.27 -10.52 -9.58
C ARG A 154 7.43 -10.87 -10.81
N GLU A 155 6.73 -12.00 -10.79
CA GLU A 155 5.87 -12.43 -11.90
C GLU A 155 4.73 -11.44 -12.16
N ILE A 156 4.12 -10.88 -11.08
CA ILE A 156 3.08 -9.85 -11.20
C ILE A 156 3.65 -8.60 -11.88
N ARG A 157 4.86 -8.15 -11.52
CA ARG A 157 5.52 -7.01 -12.19
C ARG A 157 5.83 -7.28 -13.66
N GLU A 158 6.37 -8.46 -13.98
CA GLU A 158 6.67 -8.88 -15.35
C GLU A 158 5.40 -8.93 -16.21
N LEU A 159 4.30 -9.49 -15.68
CA LEU A 159 3.01 -9.52 -16.35
C LEU A 159 2.41 -8.12 -16.49
N SER A 160 2.45 -7.31 -15.43
CA SER A 160 1.98 -5.91 -15.45
C SER A 160 2.71 -5.10 -16.53
N ALA A 161 4.02 -5.28 -16.67
CA ALA A 161 4.82 -4.62 -17.70
C ALA A 161 4.45 -5.13 -19.11
N ALA A 162 4.26 -6.46 -19.28
CA ALA A 162 3.85 -7.05 -20.55
C ALA A 162 2.47 -6.56 -21.02
N PHE A 163 1.56 -6.23 -20.08
CA PHE A 163 0.26 -5.63 -20.36
C PHE A 163 0.25 -4.10 -20.31
N ASN A 164 1.42 -3.46 -20.24
CA ASN A 164 1.60 -2.00 -20.19
C ASN A 164 0.82 -1.32 -19.04
N LEU A 165 0.71 -1.98 -17.89
CA LEU A 165 0.09 -1.38 -16.71
C LEU A 165 1.06 -0.36 -16.08
N PRO A 166 0.62 0.88 -15.80
CA PRO A 166 1.50 1.96 -15.31
C PRO A 166 2.07 1.69 -13.92
N THR A 167 1.52 0.72 -13.19
CA THR A 167 1.95 0.35 -11.85
C THR A 167 3.03 -0.74 -11.81
N ALA A 168 3.46 -1.28 -12.96
CA ALA A 168 4.40 -2.41 -13.04
C ALA A 168 5.65 -2.23 -12.15
N TRP A 169 6.23 -1.05 -12.16
CA TRP A 169 7.46 -0.71 -11.43
C TRP A 169 7.24 0.27 -10.28
N LYS A 170 5.98 0.52 -9.92
CA LYS A 170 5.65 1.40 -8.80
C LYS A 170 6.31 0.89 -7.50
N PRO A 171 7.00 1.77 -6.73
CA PRO A 171 7.56 1.43 -5.44
C PRO A 171 6.47 0.97 -4.46
N PRO A 172 6.79 0.08 -3.51
CA PRO A 172 5.85 -0.31 -2.47
C PRO A 172 5.54 0.86 -1.54
N TYR A 173 4.27 1.04 -1.22
CA TYR A 173 3.83 2.01 -0.23
C TYR A 173 3.17 1.30 0.95
N SER A 174 3.55 1.66 2.17
CA SER A 174 2.92 1.21 3.41
C SER A 174 2.16 2.37 4.08
N CYS A 175 1.17 2.06 4.94
CA CYS A 175 0.36 3.08 5.59
C CYS A 175 1.20 4.01 6.50
N LEU A 176 0.73 5.24 6.74
CA LEU A 176 1.42 6.25 7.55
C LEU A 176 1.71 5.79 8.98
N ALA A 177 0.89 4.91 9.56
CA ALA A 177 1.13 4.37 10.89
C ALA A 177 2.51 3.69 11.03
N THR A 178 3.09 3.19 9.93
CA THR A 178 4.45 2.62 9.96
C THR A 178 5.56 3.66 10.11
N ARG A 179 5.25 4.96 10.02
CA ARG A 179 6.18 6.06 10.24
C ARG A 179 6.25 6.48 11.71
N ILE A 180 5.31 6.02 12.50
CA ILE A 180 5.16 6.36 13.91
C ILE A 180 5.70 5.17 14.73
N PRO A 181 6.54 5.40 15.75
CA PRO A 181 7.06 4.34 16.60
C PRO A 181 5.94 3.47 17.18
N GLN A 182 6.18 2.16 17.22
CA GLN A 182 5.25 1.22 17.83
C GLN A 182 4.98 1.59 19.30
N GLY A 183 3.72 1.54 19.72
CA GLY A 183 3.28 1.96 21.06
C GLY A 183 3.05 3.47 21.20
N MET A 184 3.48 4.29 20.25
CA MET A 184 3.09 5.70 20.22
C MET A 184 1.72 5.82 19.58
N ARG A 185 0.76 6.42 20.32
CA ARG A 185 -0.61 6.62 19.88
C ARG A 185 -0.67 7.38 18.54
N LEU A 186 -1.50 6.89 17.62
CA LEU A 186 -1.78 7.58 16.37
C LEU A 186 -2.77 8.72 16.65
N VAL A 187 -2.40 9.91 16.20
CA VAL A 187 -3.26 11.11 16.25
C VAL A 187 -3.23 11.81 14.89
N PRO A 188 -4.29 12.57 14.53
CA PRO A 188 -4.38 13.24 13.22
C PRO A 188 -3.15 14.05 12.88
N GLU A 189 -2.69 14.87 13.82
CA GLU A 189 -1.59 15.82 13.63
C GLU A 189 -0.27 15.13 13.26
N LEU A 190 0.00 13.92 13.80
CA LEU A 190 1.20 13.16 13.47
C LEU A 190 1.11 12.56 12.06
N LEU A 191 -0.05 12.02 11.70
CA LEU A 191 -0.25 11.41 10.38
C LEU A 191 -0.21 12.48 9.29
N GLU A 192 -0.84 13.64 9.50
CA GLU A 192 -0.81 14.78 8.59
C GLU A 192 0.62 15.31 8.42
N ARG A 193 1.32 15.54 9.54
CA ARG A 193 2.71 16.02 9.55
C ARG A 193 3.61 15.14 8.69
N VAL A 194 3.56 13.84 8.89
CA VAL A 194 4.39 12.89 8.13
C VAL A 194 3.92 12.80 6.68
N GLY A 195 2.62 12.76 6.45
CA GLY A 195 2.04 12.68 5.10
C GLY A 195 2.40 13.88 4.23
N GLU A 196 2.31 15.10 4.77
CA GLU A 196 2.69 16.35 4.08
C GLU A 196 4.20 16.41 3.78
N LEU A 197 5.04 15.97 4.72
CA LEU A 197 6.47 15.89 4.49
C LEU A 197 6.80 14.88 3.38
N GLU A 198 6.22 13.67 3.43
CA GLU A 198 6.45 12.65 2.39
C GLU A 198 5.94 13.13 1.02
N ARG A 199 4.80 13.81 0.97
CA ARG A 199 4.31 14.45 -0.25
C ARG A 199 5.33 15.44 -0.83
N SER A 200 5.84 16.35 0.02
CA SER A 200 6.80 17.37 -0.42
C SER A 200 8.12 16.76 -0.92
N LEU A 201 8.57 15.66 -0.31
CA LEU A 201 9.75 14.92 -0.77
C LEU A 201 9.49 14.20 -2.12
N GLU A 202 8.29 13.67 -2.32
CA GLU A 202 7.90 13.06 -3.59
C GLU A 202 7.81 14.10 -4.72
N GLU A 203 7.29 15.30 -4.42
CA GLU A 203 7.27 16.45 -5.36
C GLU A 203 8.67 16.92 -5.76
N LEU A 204 9.68 16.72 -4.89
CA LEU A 204 11.10 16.89 -5.25
C LEU A 204 11.62 15.75 -6.15
N GLY A 205 10.82 14.74 -6.45
CA GLY A 205 11.19 13.60 -7.30
C GLY A 205 11.94 12.49 -6.59
N PHE A 206 11.85 12.38 -5.26
CA PHE A 206 12.31 11.19 -4.54
C PHE A 206 11.24 10.10 -4.58
N SER A 207 11.67 8.84 -4.58
CA SER A 207 10.80 7.65 -4.50
C SER A 207 11.44 6.60 -3.60
N GLY A 208 10.66 5.66 -3.06
CA GLY A 208 11.21 4.59 -2.23
C GLY A 208 11.77 5.05 -0.87
N PHE A 209 11.37 6.20 -0.39
CA PHE A 209 11.83 6.79 0.88
C PHE A 209 10.79 6.67 2.00
N ARG A 210 11.20 6.98 3.24
CA ARG A 210 10.30 7.11 4.41
C ARG A 210 10.75 8.25 5.31
N ALA A 211 9.76 8.96 5.89
CA ALA A 211 9.98 9.97 6.92
C ALA A 211 9.48 9.42 8.27
N ARG A 212 10.40 8.92 9.10
CA ARG A 212 10.07 8.30 10.40
C ARG A 212 10.04 9.34 11.51
N HIS A 213 8.94 9.38 12.24
CA HIS A 213 8.74 10.29 13.36
C HIS A 213 9.45 9.79 14.62
N HIS A 214 10.26 10.64 15.24
CA HIS A 214 10.89 10.41 16.54
C HIS A 214 10.81 11.68 17.40
N GLY A 215 9.58 12.14 17.71
CA GLY A 215 9.35 13.37 18.46
C GLY A 215 9.82 14.61 17.68
N ASP A 216 10.83 15.31 18.17
CA ASP A 216 11.42 16.49 17.51
C ASP A 216 12.29 16.15 16.30
N ILE A 217 12.61 14.89 16.10
CA ILE A 217 13.49 14.40 15.04
C ILE A 217 12.67 13.71 13.96
N VAL A 218 12.95 14.01 12.70
CA VAL A 218 12.57 13.13 11.59
C VAL A 218 13.80 12.36 11.11
N ARG A 219 13.69 11.04 11.05
CA ARG A 219 14.67 10.17 10.43
C ARG A 219 14.23 9.88 8.99
N LEU A 220 15.01 10.34 8.04
CA LEU A 220 14.78 10.16 6.63
C LEU A 220 15.52 8.91 6.15
N GLU A 221 14.78 7.95 5.62
CA GLU A 221 15.30 6.74 4.99
C GLU A 221 15.12 6.92 3.47
N PHE A 222 16.22 6.96 2.72
CA PHE A 222 16.21 6.97 1.25
C PHE A 222 16.84 5.68 0.73
N GLU A 223 16.59 5.34 -0.52
CA GLU A 223 17.40 4.30 -1.18
C GLU A 223 18.84 4.82 -1.35
N GLU A 224 19.84 3.93 -1.22
CA GLU A 224 21.28 4.33 -1.24
C GLU A 224 21.67 5.13 -2.49
N GLN A 225 21.06 4.82 -3.62
CA GLN A 225 21.27 5.55 -4.88
C GLN A 225 20.86 7.03 -4.82
N ASP A 226 19.97 7.41 -3.88
CA ASP A 226 19.51 8.79 -3.68
C ASP A 226 20.41 9.58 -2.70
N PHE A 227 21.35 8.93 -2.00
CA PHE A 227 22.23 9.59 -1.05
C PHE A 227 23.05 10.74 -1.65
N PRO A 228 23.72 10.56 -2.81
CA PRO A 228 24.43 11.67 -3.43
C PRO A 228 23.53 12.88 -3.71
N ARG A 229 22.30 12.62 -4.13
CA ARG A 229 21.32 13.66 -4.45
C ARG A 229 20.81 14.38 -3.20
N VAL A 230 20.45 13.65 -2.13
CA VAL A 230 19.96 14.28 -0.89
C VAL A 230 21.04 15.05 -0.16
N LEU A 231 22.32 14.68 -0.34
CA LEU A 231 23.47 15.36 0.24
C LEU A 231 23.97 16.55 -0.59
N ASP A 232 23.50 16.71 -1.83
CA ASP A 232 23.78 17.93 -2.62
C ASP A 232 23.39 19.18 -1.82
N PRO A 233 24.25 20.21 -1.75
CA PRO A 233 23.99 21.38 -0.91
C PRO A 233 22.66 22.09 -1.15
N GLY A 234 22.21 22.16 -2.40
CA GLY A 234 20.94 22.81 -2.77
C GLY A 234 19.73 21.96 -2.33
N ILE A 235 19.74 20.68 -2.67
CA ILE A 235 18.69 19.73 -2.30
C ILE A 235 18.61 19.57 -0.78
N ARG A 236 19.74 19.41 -0.11
CA ARG A 236 19.81 19.30 1.35
C ARG A 236 19.19 20.51 2.05
N LYS A 237 19.46 21.72 1.55
CA LYS A 237 18.86 22.95 2.10
C LYS A 237 17.33 22.92 1.96
N THR A 238 16.84 22.48 0.81
CA THR A 238 15.40 22.35 0.55
C THR A 238 14.77 21.29 1.45
N VAL A 239 15.36 20.10 1.56
CA VAL A 239 14.88 19.01 2.44
C VAL A 239 14.83 19.48 3.90
N LEU A 240 15.87 20.17 4.40
CA LEU A 240 15.88 20.73 5.75
C LEU A 240 14.75 21.76 5.96
N ALA A 241 14.48 22.61 4.96
CA ALA A 241 13.39 23.59 5.04
C ALA A 241 12.02 22.89 5.10
N LEU A 242 11.81 21.81 4.32
CA LEU A 242 10.58 21.01 4.36
C LEU A 242 10.40 20.33 5.72
N CYS A 243 11.45 19.74 6.30
CA CYS A 243 11.40 19.13 7.63
C CYS A 243 11.03 20.15 8.71
N LYS A 244 11.61 21.35 8.65
CA LYS A 244 11.28 22.45 9.57
C LYS A 244 9.83 22.93 9.39
N LYS A 245 9.39 23.09 8.14
CA LYS A 245 7.99 23.45 7.84
C LYS A 245 7.01 22.41 8.38
N ALA A 246 7.37 21.14 8.33
CA ALA A 246 6.60 20.04 8.95
C ALA A 246 6.70 20.02 10.50
N GLY A 247 7.41 20.97 11.13
CA GLY A 247 7.49 21.11 12.59
C GLY A 247 8.55 20.22 13.26
N TYR A 248 9.51 19.68 12.50
CA TYR A 248 10.65 18.95 13.08
C TYR A 248 11.80 19.89 13.39
N ARG A 249 12.36 19.76 14.60
CA ARG A 249 13.53 20.52 15.03
C ARG A 249 14.80 20.02 14.37
N PHE A 250 14.91 18.70 14.21
CA PHE A 250 16.06 18.02 13.62
C PHE A 250 15.64 17.09 12.49
N ALA A 251 16.47 17.03 11.45
CA ALA A 251 16.35 16.04 10.38
C ALA A 251 17.64 15.23 10.32
N THR A 252 17.51 13.91 10.26
CA THR A 252 18.62 12.98 10.18
C THR A 252 18.47 12.10 8.95
N LEU A 253 19.59 11.70 8.35
CA LEU A 253 19.63 10.68 7.31
C LEU A 253 19.97 9.34 7.96
N ASP A 254 19.17 8.31 7.71
CA ASP A 254 19.51 6.96 8.11
C ASP A 254 20.60 6.43 7.19
N LEU A 255 21.77 6.12 7.75
CA LEU A 255 22.93 5.63 6.97
C LEU A 255 22.71 4.22 6.42
N ALA A 256 21.78 3.44 7.01
CA ALA A 256 21.42 2.13 6.48
C ALA A 256 20.46 2.21 5.28
N GLY A 257 19.98 3.41 4.97
CA GLY A 257 19.00 3.62 3.92
C GLY A 257 17.62 3.04 4.24
N TYR A 258 16.77 2.95 3.22
CA TYR A 258 15.44 2.38 3.39
C TYR A 258 15.49 0.87 3.63
N GLN A 259 14.97 0.47 4.78
CA GLN A 259 14.79 -0.94 5.13
C GLN A 259 13.33 -1.23 5.49
N LYS A 260 12.79 -2.33 4.94
CA LYS A 260 11.46 -2.80 5.28
C LYS A 260 11.44 -3.25 6.75
N GLY A 261 10.49 -2.73 7.54
CA GLY A 261 10.35 -3.12 8.95
C GLY A 261 11.26 -2.38 9.94
N SER A 262 11.98 -1.35 9.52
CA SER A 262 12.92 -0.59 10.37
C SER A 262 12.29 0.05 11.63
N MET A 263 10.95 0.07 11.74
CA MET A 263 10.20 0.55 12.92
C MET A 263 9.56 -0.57 13.74
N ASP A 264 9.68 -1.83 13.30
CA ASP A 264 9.05 -2.99 13.93
C ASP A 264 9.96 -3.60 15.03
N GLY A 265 10.62 -2.77 15.81
CA GLY A 265 11.38 -3.15 17.01
C GLY A 265 12.48 -4.18 16.72
N GLY A 266 13.72 -3.77 16.71
CA GLY A 266 14.86 -4.68 16.85
C GLY A 266 14.93 -5.22 18.26
#